data_87e09f96820710680aa1d9fcc21c97c4
#
_entry.id   87e09f96820710680aa1d9fcc21c97c4
#
_cell.length_a   1.000
_cell.length_b   1.000
_cell.length_c   1.000
_cell.angle_alpha   90.00
_cell.angle_beta   90.00
_cell.angle_gamma   90.00
#
_symmetry.space_group_name_H-M   'P 1'
#
loop_
_entity.id
_entity.type
_entity.pdbx_description
1 polymer ?
#
loop_
_entity_poly.entity_id
_entity_poly.type
_entity_poly.pdbx_seq_one_letter_code
_entity_poly.pdbx_strand_id
1 'polypeptide(L)'
;MPELMAKLREFSSQIPADPMQRDFAKLQRQENGSYNDGDLAEILSDSIEDVACAFGPNNVPAIMRSIEILGIEQARAWNVGSLNDFRKFFGLKPHEKFEDISSDPEVADTLRHLYDHVDRVELYPGVVVEDAKETRVPGSGLATTFTISRAILSDAVTLARSDRFYTVDYVGSSSFRLFGQGRLS
;
A
#
# COMPACT_ATOMS: atom_id res chain seq x y z
N MET A 1 3.18 -20.91 8.00
CA MET A 1 3.49 -20.33 9.35
C MET A 1 4.82 -20.79 9.95
N PRO A 2 5.16 -22.09 10.13
CA PRO A 2 6.46 -22.48 10.71
C PRO A 2 7.66 -21.98 9.93
N GLU A 3 7.64 -22.04 8.60
CA GLU A 3 8.70 -21.57 7.72
C GLU A 3 8.95 -20.05 7.82
N LEU A 4 7.87 -19.25 7.84
CA LEU A 4 7.96 -17.81 8.03
C LEU A 4 8.60 -17.48 9.38
N MET A 5 8.16 -18.15 10.45
CA MET A 5 8.72 -17.94 11.80
C MET A 5 10.18 -18.35 11.89
N ALA A 6 10.58 -19.38 11.15
CA ALA A 6 11.98 -19.78 11.08
C ALA A 6 12.84 -18.71 10.39
N LYS A 7 12.40 -18.20 9.23
CA LYS A 7 13.07 -17.12 8.50
C LYS A 7 13.14 -15.82 9.29
N LEU A 8 12.05 -15.45 9.99
CA LEU A 8 12.06 -14.27 10.85
C LEU A 8 13.04 -14.40 12.02
N ARG A 9 13.15 -15.59 12.62
CA ARG A 9 14.14 -15.85 13.67
C ARG A 9 15.56 -15.79 13.13
N GLU A 10 15.82 -16.40 11.97
CA GLU A 10 17.12 -16.33 11.30
C GLU A 10 17.51 -14.87 11.00
N PHE A 11 16.60 -14.09 10.38
CA PHE A 11 16.82 -12.67 10.13
C PHE A 11 17.07 -11.89 11.42
N SER A 12 16.26 -12.12 12.45
CA SER A 12 16.42 -11.46 13.75
C SER A 12 17.76 -11.78 14.43
N SER A 13 18.27 -13.00 14.24
CA SER A 13 19.57 -13.41 14.80
C SER A 13 20.77 -12.75 14.11
N GLN A 14 20.59 -12.24 12.90
CA GLN A 14 21.62 -11.53 12.14
C GLN A 14 21.72 -10.04 12.51
N ILE A 15 20.71 -9.51 13.21
CA ILE A 15 20.71 -8.11 13.64
C ILE A 15 21.62 -7.97 14.88
N PRO A 16 22.68 -7.13 14.84
CA PRO A 16 23.52 -6.91 15.99
C PRO A 16 22.72 -6.47 17.22
N ALA A 17 23.03 -7.05 18.38
CA ALA A 17 22.37 -6.70 19.64
C ALA A 17 22.64 -5.23 20.02
N ASP A 18 23.87 -4.78 19.79
CA ASP A 18 24.27 -3.38 19.97
C ASP A 18 23.73 -2.52 18.80
N PRO A 19 22.86 -1.53 19.07
CA PRO A 19 22.36 -0.62 18.04
C PRO A 19 23.48 0.15 17.31
N MET A 20 24.60 0.39 17.94
CA MET A 20 25.74 1.09 17.35
C MET A 20 26.43 0.29 16.23
N GLN A 21 26.22 -1.01 16.19
CA GLN A 21 26.78 -1.91 15.16
C GLN A 21 25.79 -2.18 14.02
N ARG A 22 24.61 -1.56 14.06
CA ARG A 22 23.61 -1.73 13.00
C ARG A 22 23.84 -0.73 11.88
N ASP A 23 24.05 -1.26 10.68
CA ASP A 23 24.10 -0.45 9.46
C ASP A 23 22.68 -0.12 8.98
N PHE A 24 22.54 1.02 8.32
CA PHE A 24 21.29 1.44 7.73
C PHE A 24 21.53 2.11 6.36
N ALA A 25 20.87 1.64 5.33
CA ALA A 25 20.77 2.27 4.01
C ALA A 25 22.12 2.76 3.42
N LYS A 26 23.21 1.98 3.57
CA LYS A 26 24.58 2.33 3.16
C LYS A 26 25.25 3.45 3.96
N LEU A 27 24.59 3.99 5.00
CA LEU A 27 25.21 4.95 5.90
C LEU A 27 26.31 4.30 6.73
N GLN A 28 27.45 4.97 6.84
CA GLN A 28 28.55 4.56 7.69
C GLN A 28 28.61 5.43 8.94
N ARG A 29 28.76 4.79 10.11
CA ARG A 29 28.92 5.52 11.35
C ARG A 29 30.32 6.12 11.44
N GLN A 30 30.37 7.34 11.94
CA GLN A 30 31.60 8.02 12.32
C GLN A 30 32.13 7.46 13.64
N GLU A 31 33.37 7.81 14.03
CA GLU A 31 33.98 7.38 15.28
C GLU A 31 33.20 7.73 16.53
N ASN A 32 32.44 8.83 16.49
CA ASN A 32 31.55 9.26 17.58
C ASN A 32 30.18 8.53 17.59
N GLY A 33 29.96 7.59 16.66
CA GLY A 33 28.75 6.81 16.53
C GLY A 33 27.61 7.50 15.79
N SER A 34 27.75 8.77 15.38
CA SER A 34 26.76 9.47 14.56
C SER A 34 26.91 9.12 13.07
N TYR A 35 25.92 9.44 12.26
CA TYR A 35 26.04 9.46 10.81
C TYR A 35 26.46 10.85 10.33
N ASN A 36 26.97 10.94 9.11
CA ASN A 36 27.20 12.22 8.48
C ASN A 36 25.88 12.89 8.16
N ASP A 37 25.72 14.17 8.53
CA ASP A 37 24.49 14.91 8.33
C ASP A 37 24.13 15.08 6.85
N GLY A 38 25.13 15.25 5.98
CA GLY A 38 24.93 15.36 4.53
C GLY A 38 24.38 14.07 3.93
N ASP A 39 25.02 12.94 4.24
CA ASP A 39 24.57 11.61 3.75
C ASP A 39 23.18 11.28 4.26
N LEU A 40 22.87 11.61 5.51
CA LEU A 40 21.55 11.40 6.09
C LEU A 40 20.50 12.29 5.43
N ALA A 41 20.81 13.54 5.17
CA ALA A 41 19.91 14.47 4.50
C ALA A 41 19.63 14.04 3.05
N GLU A 42 20.66 13.57 2.33
CA GLU A 42 20.51 13.06 0.97
C GLU A 42 19.58 11.83 0.94
N ILE A 43 19.84 10.82 1.77
CA ILE A 43 18.99 9.61 1.83
C ILE A 43 17.54 9.96 2.21
N LEU A 44 17.33 10.87 3.15
CA LEU A 44 15.99 11.30 3.54
C LEU A 44 15.28 12.04 2.41
N SER A 45 15.96 12.93 1.70
CA SER A 45 15.41 13.67 0.57
C SER A 45 15.02 12.73 -0.57
N ASP A 46 15.92 11.83 -0.96
CA ASP A 46 15.65 10.84 -2.00
C ASP A 46 14.46 9.94 -1.63
N SER A 47 14.41 9.48 -0.37
CA SER A 47 13.30 8.63 0.10
C SER A 47 11.96 9.36 0.16
N ILE A 48 11.95 10.68 0.36
CA ILE A 48 10.72 11.49 0.33
C ILE A 48 10.25 11.73 -1.11
N GLU A 49 11.18 11.82 -2.06
CA GLU A 49 10.87 11.96 -3.48
C GLU A 49 10.37 10.66 -4.12
N ASP A 50 10.72 9.50 -3.52
CA ASP A 50 10.22 8.22 -3.97
C ASP A 50 8.69 8.13 -3.84
N VAL A 51 8.09 7.45 -4.80
CA VAL A 51 6.64 7.23 -4.80
C VAL A 51 6.26 6.34 -3.62
N ALA A 52 5.42 6.84 -2.74
CA ALA A 52 4.91 6.05 -1.61
C ALA A 52 4.04 4.88 -2.10
N CYS A 53 4.28 3.68 -1.57
CA CYS A 53 3.53 2.47 -1.89
C CYS A 53 3.60 2.12 -3.38
N ALA A 54 4.77 1.83 -3.89
CA ALA A 54 4.93 1.23 -5.20
C ALA A 54 4.27 -0.17 -5.21
N PHE A 55 2.98 -0.22 -5.53
CA PHE A 55 2.31 -1.47 -5.89
C PHE A 55 2.87 -1.94 -7.23
N GLY A 56 2.83 -3.21 -7.45
CA GLY A 56 3.26 -3.79 -8.70
C GLY A 56 3.74 -5.22 -8.53
N PRO A 57 3.90 -5.96 -9.62
CA PRO A 57 4.43 -7.30 -9.59
C PRO A 57 5.87 -7.29 -9.04
N ASN A 58 6.24 -8.36 -8.36
CA ASN A 58 7.58 -8.59 -7.82
C ASN A 58 8.04 -7.59 -6.72
N ASN A 59 7.17 -6.74 -6.21
CA ASN A 59 7.50 -5.78 -5.13
C ASN A 59 7.29 -6.34 -3.72
N VAL A 60 6.70 -7.53 -3.59
CA VAL A 60 6.52 -8.19 -2.30
C VAL A 60 7.83 -8.90 -1.91
N PRO A 61 8.40 -8.62 -0.73
CA PRO A 61 9.59 -9.33 -0.27
C PRO A 61 9.38 -10.84 -0.22
N ALA A 62 10.38 -11.62 -0.68
CA ALA A 62 10.28 -13.07 -0.76
C ALA A 62 9.97 -13.74 0.61
N ILE A 63 10.37 -13.13 1.72
CA ILE A 63 10.04 -13.59 3.08
C ILE A 63 8.53 -13.57 3.36
N MET A 64 7.77 -12.68 2.69
CA MET A 64 6.32 -12.56 2.86
C MET A 64 5.52 -13.54 2.01
N ARG A 65 6.19 -14.37 1.17
CA ARG A 65 5.53 -15.33 0.27
C ARG A 65 4.45 -16.18 0.95
N SER A 66 4.71 -16.65 2.17
CA SER A 66 3.73 -17.48 2.91
C SER A 66 2.49 -16.68 3.31
N ILE A 67 2.62 -15.39 3.59
CA ILE A 67 1.50 -14.50 3.94
C ILE A 67 0.68 -14.20 2.68
N GLU A 68 1.34 -13.94 1.56
CA GLU A 68 0.68 -13.71 0.26
C GLU A 68 -0.16 -14.92 -0.16
N ILE A 69 0.40 -16.13 -0.04
CA ILE A 69 -0.35 -17.38 -0.32
C ILE A 69 -1.56 -17.50 0.58
N LEU A 70 -1.41 -17.26 1.89
CA LEU A 70 -2.54 -17.30 2.83
C LEU A 70 -3.63 -16.30 2.48
N GLY A 71 -3.25 -15.08 2.04
CA GLY A 71 -4.21 -14.06 1.60
C GLY A 71 -5.01 -14.50 0.38
N ILE A 72 -4.36 -15.12 -0.60
CA ILE A 72 -5.00 -15.64 -1.81
C ILE A 72 -5.95 -16.82 -1.43
N GLU A 73 -5.47 -17.76 -0.61
CA GLU A 73 -6.28 -18.89 -0.17
C GLU A 73 -7.50 -18.44 0.66
N GLN A 74 -7.34 -17.43 1.50
CA GLN A 74 -8.44 -16.84 2.26
C GLN A 74 -9.47 -16.20 1.34
N ALA A 75 -9.05 -15.43 0.33
CA ALA A 75 -9.94 -14.82 -0.65
C ALA A 75 -10.75 -15.88 -1.41
N ARG A 76 -10.13 -17.00 -1.78
CA ARG A 76 -10.79 -18.14 -2.42
C ARG A 76 -11.80 -18.82 -1.47
N ALA A 77 -11.42 -19.04 -0.21
CA ALA A 77 -12.31 -19.64 0.80
C ALA A 77 -13.54 -18.76 1.09
N TRP A 78 -13.40 -17.44 0.99
CA TRP A 78 -14.49 -16.49 1.15
C TRP A 78 -15.29 -16.24 -0.12
N ASN A 79 -14.91 -16.87 -1.22
CA ASN A 79 -15.53 -16.68 -2.53
C ASN A 79 -15.56 -15.18 -2.94
N VAL A 80 -14.46 -14.50 -2.76
CA VAL A 80 -14.30 -13.10 -3.17
C VAL A 80 -14.45 -12.99 -4.68
N GLY A 81 -15.18 -11.97 -5.14
CA GLY A 81 -15.39 -11.72 -6.57
C GLY A 81 -14.08 -11.42 -7.34
N SER A 82 -14.16 -11.42 -8.65
CA SER A 82 -13.02 -11.11 -9.51
C SER A 82 -12.65 -9.62 -9.49
N LEU A 83 -11.49 -9.27 -10.04
CA LEU A 83 -11.09 -7.87 -10.27
C LEU A 83 -12.18 -7.13 -11.07
N ASN A 84 -12.69 -7.72 -12.13
CA ASN A 84 -13.73 -7.12 -12.96
C ASN A 84 -15.07 -6.97 -12.23
N ASP A 85 -15.44 -7.90 -11.36
CA ASP A 85 -16.64 -7.75 -10.53
C ASP A 85 -16.52 -6.56 -9.57
N PHE A 86 -15.36 -6.42 -8.94
CA PHE A 86 -15.07 -5.30 -8.06
C PHE A 86 -15.08 -3.97 -8.81
N ARG A 87 -14.49 -3.93 -10.00
CA ARG A 87 -14.51 -2.73 -10.86
C ARG A 87 -15.93 -2.32 -11.23
N LYS A 88 -16.77 -3.28 -11.63
CA LYS A 88 -18.20 -3.03 -11.92
C LYS A 88 -18.93 -2.46 -10.70
N PHE A 89 -18.67 -2.98 -9.50
CA PHE A 89 -19.26 -2.47 -8.27
C PHE A 89 -18.96 -0.99 -8.04
N PHE A 90 -17.74 -0.53 -8.34
CA PHE A 90 -17.35 0.87 -8.25
C PHE A 90 -17.70 1.72 -9.51
N GLY A 91 -18.46 1.15 -10.45
CA GLY A 91 -18.84 1.83 -11.69
C GLY A 91 -17.69 2.07 -12.65
N LEU A 92 -16.61 1.28 -12.54
CA LEU A 92 -15.49 1.32 -13.46
C LEU A 92 -15.74 0.38 -14.64
N LYS A 93 -15.22 0.75 -15.82
CA LYS A 93 -15.24 -0.14 -16.98
C LYS A 93 -14.43 -1.40 -16.66
N PRO A 94 -14.99 -2.62 -16.88
CA PRO A 94 -14.20 -3.85 -16.78
C PRO A 94 -13.03 -3.85 -17.76
N HIS A 95 -11.96 -4.52 -17.39
CA HIS A 95 -10.87 -4.81 -18.31
C HIS A 95 -11.32 -5.82 -19.38
N GLU A 96 -10.99 -5.59 -20.64
CA GLU A 96 -11.37 -6.46 -21.75
C GLU A 96 -10.26 -7.44 -22.12
N LYS A 97 -9.02 -7.10 -21.81
CA LYS A 97 -7.81 -7.90 -22.07
C LYS A 97 -6.80 -7.72 -20.95
N PHE A 98 -5.81 -8.60 -20.88
CA PHE A 98 -4.81 -8.57 -19.81
C PHE A 98 -3.91 -7.35 -19.88
N GLU A 99 -3.66 -6.82 -21.07
CA GLU A 99 -2.90 -5.58 -21.29
C GLU A 99 -3.61 -4.32 -20.76
N ASP A 100 -4.91 -4.40 -20.48
CA ASP A 100 -5.64 -3.33 -19.80
C ASP A 100 -5.40 -3.34 -18.28
N ILE A 101 -4.98 -4.48 -17.74
CA ILE A 101 -4.62 -4.62 -16.33
C ILE A 101 -3.20 -4.12 -16.09
N SER A 102 -2.25 -4.59 -16.91
CA SER A 102 -0.86 -4.17 -16.81
C SER A 102 -0.28 -3.91 -18.20
N SER A 103 0.37 -2.77 -18.36
CA SER A 103 1.10 -2.39 -19.56
C SER A 103 2.42 -3.14 -19.73
N ASP A 104 2.88 -3.85 -18.69
CA ASP A 104 4.04 -4.72 -18.74
C ASP A 104 3.68 -6.04 -19.48
N PRO A 105 4.30 -6.32 -20.63
CA PRO A 105 3.99 -7.53 -21.41
C PRO A 105 4.23 -8.84 -20.65
N GLU A 106 5.27 -8.90 -19.80
CA GLU A 106 5.60 -10.11 -19.06
C GLU A 106 4.52 -10.39 -17.99
N VAL A 107 4.01 -9.34 -17.37
CA VAL A 107 2.91 -9.44 -16.40
C VAL A 107 1.61 -9.84 -17.08
N ALA A 108 1.27 -9.20 -18.20
CA ALA A 108 0.07 -9.53 -18.99
C ALA A 108 0.09 -10.99 -19.49
N ASP A 109 1.24 -11.47 -19.97
CA ASP A 109 1.42 -12.85 -20.40
C ASP A 109 1.33 -13.85 -19.23
N THR A 110 1.89 -13.49 -18.08
CA THR A 110 1.78 -14.32 -16.87
C THR A 110 0.32 -14.43 -16.43
N LEU A 111 -0.42 -13.33 -16.40
CA LEU A 111 -1.85 -13.34 -16.08
C LEU A 111 -2.65 -14.20 -17.05
N ARG A 112 -2.37 -14.10 -18.36
CA ARG A 112 -3.00 -14.91 -19.40
C ARG A 112 -2.75 -16.41 -19.19
N HIS A 113 -1.53 -16.76 -18.82
CA HIS A 113 -1.17 -18.14 -18.51
C HIS A 113 -1.88 -18.69 -17.28
N LEU A 114 -2.05 -17.86 -16.25
CA LEU A 114 -2.64 -18.26 -14.96
C LEU A 114 -4.18 -18.32 -15.00
N TYR A 115 -4.82 -17.39 -15.72
CA TYR A 115 -6.27 -17.17 -15.59
C TYR A 115 -7.09 -17.45 -16.86
N ASP A 116 -6.48 -17.77 -17.98
CA ASP A 116 -7.13 -18.02 -19.28
C ASP A 116 -8.03 -16.88 -19.80
N HIS A 117 -8.76 -16.21 -18.92
CA HIS A 117 -9.69 -15.14 -19.25
C HIS A 117 -9.61 -14.00 -18.24
N VAL A 118 -9.71 -12.77 -18.73
CA VAL A 118 -9.56 -11.54 -17.91
C VAL A 118 -10.58 -11.45 -16.77
N ASP A 119 -11.81 -11.94 -16.96
CA ASP A 119 -12.84 -11.96 -15.91
C ASP A 119 -12.57 -12.95 -14.78
N ARG A 120 -11.60 -13.85 -14.96
CA ARG A 120 -11.20 -14.81 -13.93
C ARG A 120 -10.06 -14.31 -13.04
N VAL A 121 -9.49 -13.15 -13.36
CA VAL A 121 -8.42 -12.58 -12.53
C VAL A 121 -8.95 -12.29 -11.15
N GLU A 122 -8.37 -12.95 -10.15
CA GLU A 122 -8.75 -12.79 -8.75
C GLU A 122 -8.51 -11.37 -8.27
N LEU A 123 -9.33 -10.88 -7.36
CA LEU A 123 -9.28 -9.49 -6.90
C LEU A 123 -7.91 -9.13 -6.32
N TYR A 124 -7.39 -9.92 -5.37
CA TYR A 124 -6.15 -9.57 -4.68
C TYR A 124 -4.93 -9.55 -5.61
N PRO A 125 -4.61 -10.61 -6.36
CA PRO A 125 -3.54 -10.54 -7.35
C PRO A 125 -3.77 -9.46 -8.39
N GLY A 126 -5.00 -9.30 -8.86
CA GLY A 126 -5.36 -8.30 -9.86
C GLY A 126 -5.08 -6.87 -9.42
N VAL A 127 -5.47 -6.47 -8.19
CA VAL A 127 -5.20 -5.12 -7.69
C VAL A 127 -3.74 -4.88 -7.35
N VAL A 128 -2.93 -5.92 -7.15
CA VAL A 128 -1.49 -5.79 -6.94
C VAL A 128 -0.75 -5.52 -8.26
N VAL A 129 -1.16 -6.19 -9.33
CA VAL A 129 -0.47 -6.11 -10.63
C VAL A 129 -1.08 -5.07 -11.59
N GLU A 130 -2.27 -4.54 -11.28
CA GLU A 130 -2.90 -3.48 -12.06
C GLU A 130 -2.01 -2.23 -12.09
N ASP A 131 -1.92 -1.57 -13.23
CA ASP A 131 -1.13 -0.37 -13.38
C ASP A 131 -1.53 0.71 -12.37
N ALA A 132 -0.52 1.33 -11.78
CA ALA A 132 -0.71 2.50 -10.93
C ALA A 132 -1.05 3.73 -11.78
N LYS A 133 -1.70 4.71 -11.14
CA LYS A 133 -1.82 6.03 -11.76
C LYS A 133 -0.45 6.68 -11.83
N GLU A 134 -0.16 7.33 -12.95
CA GLU A 134 1.01 8.19 -13.03
C GLU A 134 0.93 9.30 -11.99
N THR A 135 1.99 9.46 -11.21
CA THR A 135 2.15 10.58 -10.32
C THR A 135 2.57 11.80 -11.13
N ARG A 136 1.84 12.91 -11.00
CA ARG A 136 2.17 14.14 -11.75
C ARG A 136 3.41 14.85 -11.21
N VAL A 137 3.70 14.65 -9.93
CA VAL A 137 4.84 15.23 -9.23
C VAL A 137 5.45 14.16 -8.35
N PRO A 138 6.78 13.94 -8.40
CA PRO A 138 7.47 13.01 -7.51
C PRO A 138 7.12 13.30 -6.03
N GLY A 139 6.97 12.25 -5.23
CA GLY A 139 6.61 12.35 -3.82
C GLY A 139 5.17 12.80 -3.54
N SER A 140 4.39 13.16 -4.54
CA SER A 140 3.00 13.58 -4.37
C SER A 140 2.01 12.43 -4.62
N GLY A 141 1.19 12.15 -3.62
CA GLY A 141 0.09 11.19 -3.74
C GLY A 141 0.48 9.73 -3.49
N LEU A 142 -0.53 8.90 -3.42
CA LEU A 142 -0.39 7.46 -3.26
C LEU A 142 -0.30 6.83 -4.66
N ALA A 143 0.78 6.12 -4.93
CA ALA A 143 0.94 5.32 -6.15
C ALA A 143 0.27 3.96 -6.01
N THR A 144 -0.97 3.96 -5.61
CA THR A 144 -1.79 2.74 -5.63
C THR A 144 -2.31 2.48 -7.03
N THR A 145 -2.69 1.24 -7.30
CA THR A 145 -3.30 0.87 -8.57
C THR A 145 -4.61 1.62 -8.81
N PHE A 146 -5.06 1.67 -10.05
CA PHE A 146 -6.22 2.50 -10.43
C PHE A 146 -7.48 2.10 -9.65
N THR A 147 -7.77 0.81 -9.54
CA THR A 147 -8.97 0.29 -8.87
C THR A 147 -8.94 0.55 -7.37
N ILE A 148 -7.81 0.32 -6.70
CA ILE A 148 -7.65 0.64 -5.27
C ILE A 148 -7.79 2.14 -5.03
N SER A 149 -7.17 2.97 -5.85
CA SER A 149 -7.30 4.43 -5.73
C SER A 149 -8.75 4.88 -5.81
N ARG A 150 -9.54 4.30 -6.71
CA ARG A 150 -10.97 4.61 -6.83
C ARG A 150 -11.75 4.20 -5.59
N ALA A 151 -11.48 3.01 -5.04
CA ALA A 151 -12.15 2.52 -3.83
C ALA A 151 -11.81 3.40 -2.61
N ILE A 152 -10.53 3.66 -2.36
CA ILE A 152 -10.06 4.50 -1.24
C ILE A 152 -10.65 5.90 -1.32
N LEU A 153 -10.61 6.55 -2.49
CA LEU A 153 -11.14 7.90 -2.65
C LEU A 153 -12.66 7.94 -2.48
N SER A 154 -13.39 6.92 -2.91
CA SER A 154 -14.82 6.80 -2.67
C SER A 154 -15.15 6.76 -1.19
N ASP A 155 -14.42 5.93 -0.43
CA ASP A 155 -14.59 5.81 1.01
C ASP A 155 -14.17 7.09 1.74
N ALA A 156 -13.04 7.68 1.38
CA ALA A 156 -12.55 8.91 1.99
C ALA A 156 -13.55 10.06 1.82
N VAL A 157 -14.11 10.22 0.62
CA VAL A 157 -15.13 11.24 0.35
C VAL A 157 -16.41 10.96 1.16
N THR A 158 -16.83 9.70 1.25
CA THR A 158 -18.02 9.31 2.01
C THR A 158 -17.84 9.58 3.49
N LEU A 159 -16.68 9.19 4.05
CA LEU A 159 -16.36 9.43 5.45
C LEU A 159 -16.28 10.93 5.77
N ALA A 160 -15.58 11.71 4.95
CA ALA A 160 -15.48 13.15 5.15
C ALA A 160 -16.84 13.84 5.07
N ARG A 161 -17.70 13.46 4.12
CA ARG A 161 -19.04 14.04 3.97
C ARG A 161 -20.00 13.63 5.08
N SER A 162 -19.82 12.47 5.67
CA SER A 162 -20.65 11.96 6.78
C SER A 162 -20.14 12.38 8.15
N ASP A 163 -18.94 12.93 8.22
CA ASP A 163 -18.36 13.35 9.49
C ASP A 163 -19.02 14.66 9.94
N ARG A 164 -19.71 14.58 11.08
CA ARG A 164 -20.38 15.73 11.69
C ARG A 164 -19.43 16.86 12.12
N PHE A 165 -18.13 16.61 12.21
CA PHE A 165 -17.14 17.63 12.56
C PHE A 165 -16.67 18.43 11.34
N TYR A 166 -16.86 17.93 10.12
CA TYR A 166 -16.65 18.67 8.87
C TYR A 166 -17.89 19.46 8.48
N THR A 167 -18.32 20.38 9.33
CA THR A 167 -19.45 21.27 9.07
C THR A 167 -19.01 22.72 9.10
N VAL A 168 -19.80 23.59 8.47
CA VAL A 168 -19.57 25.04 8.49
C VAL A 168 -19.67 25.65 9.89
N ASP A 169 -20.31 24.94 10.82
CA ASP A 169 -20.49 25.35 12.21
C ASP A 169 -19.32 24.95 13.12
N TYR A 170 -18.41 24.10 12.62
CA TYR A 170 -17.20 23.69 13.37
C TYR A 170 -16.08 24.70 13.14
N VAL A 171 -16.05 25.73 13.96
CA VAL A 171 -15.07 26.82 13.90
C VAL A 171 -14.05 26.75 15.06
N GLY A 172 -13.30 25.66 15.15
CA GLY A 172 -12.19 25.51 16.08
C GLY A 172 -12.59 25.46 17.56
N SER A 173 -11.76 26.01 18.45
CA SER A 173 -11.90 25.88 19.90
C SER A 173 -13.19 26.43 20.53
N SER A 174 -13.90 27.33 19.84
CA SER A 174 -15.15 27.89 20.33
C SER A 174 -16.34 26.92 20.23
N SER A 175 -16.37 26.09 19.17
CA SER A 175 -17.45 25.08 19.01
C SER A 175 -17.30 23.91 19.97
N PHE A 176 -16.06 23.56 20.32
CA PHE A 176 -15.79 22.52 21.30
C PHE A 176 -16.18 22.93 22.72
N ARG A 177 -16.06 24.22 23.08
CA ARG A 177 -16.49 24.74 24.38
C ARG A 177 -18.01 24.70 24.57
N LEU A 178 -18.80 24.93 23.52
CA LEU A 178 -20.26 24.88 23.59
C LEU A 178 -20.79 23.46 23.86
N PHE A 179 -20.14 22.43 23.32
CA PHE A 179 -20.54 21.05 23.59
C PHE A 179 -19.99 20.48 24.89
N GLY A 180 -18.87 20.99 25.42
CA GLY A 180 -18.25 20.52 26.65
C GLY A 180 -18.85 21.15 27.93
N GLN A 181 -19.42 22.33 27.87
CA GLN A 181 -20.01 23.01 29.02
C GLN A 181 -21.46 22.58 29.34
N GLY A 182 -22.14 21.89 28.43
CA GLY A 182 -23.51 21.42 28.65
C GLY A 182 -23.65 20.13 29.48
N ARG A 183 -22.57 19.55 30.00
CA ARG A 183 -22.60 18.30 30.79
C ARG A 183 -21.99 18.39 32.18
N LEU A 184 -21.75 19.58 32.70
CA LEU A 184 -21.23 19.79 34.07
C LEU A 184 -22.14 20.74 34.87
N SER A 185 -23.45 20.62 34.71
CA SER A 185 -24.44 21.18 35.64
C SER A 185 -25.50 20.15 35.97
#